data_e60d37a6de1fbb3c3d00f45642f1d468
#
_entry.id   e60d37a6de1fbb3c3d00f45642f1d468
#
_cell.length_a   1.000
_cell.length_b   1.000
_cell.length_c   1.000
_cell.angle_alpha   90.00
_cell.angle_beta   90.00
_cell.angle_gamma   90.00
#
_symmetry.space_group_name_H-M   'P 1'
#
loop_
_entity.id
_entity.type
_entity.pdbx_description
1 polymer ?
#
loop_
_entity_poly.entity_id
_entity_poly.type
_entity_poly.pdbx_seq_one_letter_code
_entity_poly.pdbx_strand_id
1 'polypeptide(L)'
;MTRTLLSWIVGVLRNLGVLVLMATWLVSAAHAQVGRQVPDEGQRHVPVGTAVSYRNVPPTSGPHWPRVASWRVHAEELPPEIWVHNLEHGGIVILYRCGTPCPDLMQQLWDVSQTFPRSKHGDVKLLITPYRGLKTRLAILAWTWIDEMEAFDRGRLLRFYQAHVDRGPEDVP
;
A
#
# COMPACT_ATOMS: atom_id res chain seq x y z
N MET A 1 -72.79 8.16 -0.39
CA MET A 1 -71.74 7.99 0.64
C MET A 1 -70.56 7.13 0.11
N THR A 2 -69.99 7.39 -1.09
CA THR A 2 -68.99 6.50 -1.70
C THR A 2 -67.73 7.24 -2.24
N ARG A 3 -67.58 8.54 -1.93
CA ARG A 3 -66.44 9.33 -2.43
C ARG A 3 -65.28 9.56 -1.45
N THR A 4 -65.43 9.20 -0.16
CA THR A 4 -64.46 9.50 0.88
C THR A 4 -63.45 8.38 1.15
N LEU A 5 -63.75 7.12 0.77
CA LEU A 5 -62.87 5.97 1.02
C LEU A 5 -61.72 5.86 -0.01
N LEU A 6 -61.93 6.33 -1.25
CA LEU A 6 -60.91 6.21 -2.30
C LEU A 6 -59.75 7.20 -2.13
N SER A 7 -59.97 8.35 -1.48
CA SER A 7 -58.93 9.37 -1.26
C SER A 7 -57.90 8.95 -0.19
N TRP A 8 -58.32 8.15 0.79
CA TRP A 8 -57.44 7.66 1.86
C TRP A 8 -56.48 6.58 1.40
N ILE A 9 -56.91 5.71 0.50
CA ILE A 9 -56.10 4.59 -0.02
C ILE A 9 -54.96 5.14 -0.90
N VAL A 10 -55.20 6.15 -1.71
CA VAL A 10 -54.19 6.76 -2.59
C VAL A 10 -53.13 7.51 -1.78
N GLY A 11 -53.51 8.15 -0.66
CA GLY A 11 -52.59 8.88 0.23
C GLY A 11 -51.59 7.94 0.97
N VAL A 12 -52.08 6.80 1.42
CA VAL A 12 -51.23 5.79 2.16
C VAL A 12 -50.26 5.11 1.23
N LEU A 13 -50.65 4.78 0.00
CA LEU A 13 -49.75 4.13 -0.97
C LEU A 13 -48.65 5.10 -1.47
N ARG A 14 -48.95 6.41 -1.51
CA ARG A 14 -47.94 7.43 -1.94
C ARG A 14 -46.86 7.66 -0.89
N ASN A 15 -47.18 7.54 0.40
CA ASN A 15 -46.24 7.70 1.49
C ASN A 15 -45.39 6.45 1.75
N LEU A 16 -45.91 5.27 1.45
CA LEU A 16 -45.15 4.01 1.54
C LEU A 16 -44.11 3.90 0.40
N GLY A 17 -44.43 4.41 -0.79
CA GLY A 17 -43.50 4.40 -1.94
C GLY A 17 -42.27 5.31 -1.75
N VAL A 18 -42.43 6.43 -1.03
CA VAL A 18 -41.32 7.36 -0.74
C VAL A 18 -40.37 6.82 0.35
N LEU A 19 -40.88 6.07 1.33
CA LEU A 19 -40.07 5.46 2.38
C LEU A 19 -39.20 4.29 1.89
N VAL A 20 -39.66 3.53 0.89
CA VAL A 20 -38.88 2.42 0.31
C VAL A 20 -37.75 2.93 -0.58
N LEU A 21 -37.89 4.09 -1.23
CA LEU A 21 -36.84 4.67 -2.08
C LEU A 21 -35.70 5.36 -1.31
N MET A 22 -35.89 5.71 -0.05
CA MET A 22 -34.85 6.30 0.79
C MET A 22 -33.93 5.27 1.47
N ALA A 23 -34.30 3.99 1.48
CA ALA A 23 -33.57 2.93 2.20
C ALA A 23 -32.41 2.31 1.38
N THR A 24 -32.23 2.66 0.12
CA THR A 24 -31.27 1.98 -0.78
C THR A 24 -29.95 2.74 -1.02
N TRP A 25 -29.68 3.82 -0.33
CA TRP A 25 -28.46 4.64 -0.56
C TRP A 25 -27.42 4.58 0.56
N LEU A 26 -27.49 3.61 1.45
CA LEU A 26 -26.35 3.27 2.30
C LEU A 26 -25.48 2.21 1.60
N VAL A 27 -24.96 2.55 0.42
CA VAL A 27 -23.79 1.87 -0.10
C VAL A 27 -22.63 2.27 0.82
N SER A 28 -22.40 1.42 1.80
CA SER A 28 -21.17 1.46 2.60
C SER A 28 -20.02 1.39 1.59
N ALA A 29 -19.36 2.51 1.34
CA ALA A 29 -18.07 2.49 0.65
C ALA A 29 -17.12 1.73 1.58
N ALA A 30 -17.12 0.40 1.45
CA ALA A 30 -16.08 -0.41 2.03
C ALA A 30 -14.77 0.16 1.46
N HIS A 31 -14.05 0.90 2.29
CA HIS A 31 -12.71 1.32 1.95
C HIS A 31 -11.93 0.05 1.71
N ALA A 32 -11.68 -0.28 0.44
CA ALA A 32 -10.88 -1.44 0.09
C ALA A 32 -9.57 -1.30 0.85
N GLN A 33 -9.31 -2.23 1.77
CA GLN A 33 -8.09 -2.24 2.56
C GLN A 33 -6.90 -2.26 1.59
N VAL A 34 -6.02 -1.28 1.71
CA VAL A 34 -4.89 -1.12 0.79
C VAL A 34 -3.72 -1.92 1.33
N GLY A 35 -3.55 -3.13 0.81
CA GLY A 35 -2.57 -4.11 1.27
C GLY A 35 -3.09 -4.95 2.46
N ARG A 36 -2.23 -5.83 2.95
CA ARG A 36 -2.46 -6.62 4.17
C ARG A 36 -1.41 -6.31 5.22
N GLN A 37 -1.84 -6.27 6.46
CA GLN A 37 -0.92 -6.15 7.59
C GLN A 37 -0.25 -7.51 7.86
N VAL A 38 1.02 -7.46 8.23
CA VAL A 38 1.80 -8.63 8.65
C VAL A 38 2.35 -8.41 10.07
N PRO A 39 2.68 -9.48 10.79
CA PRO A 39 3.23 -9.36 12.14
C PRO A 39 4.47 -8.48 12.19
N ASP A 40 4.56 -7.63 13.21
CA ASP A 40 5.75 -6.83 13.49
C ASP A 40 6.85 -7.74 14.07
N GLU A 41 8.07 -7.64 13.49
CA GLU A 41 9.25 -8.37 13.95
C GLU A 41 10.22 -7.47 14.76
N GLY A 42 9.77 -6.25 15.11
CA GLY A 42 10.54 -5.28 15.89
C GLY A 42 11.41 -4.36 15.02
N GLN A 43 12.20 -3.51 15.70
CA GLN A 43 12.98 -2.43 15.09
C GLN A 43 14.43 -2.37 15.61
N ARG A 44 15.00 -3.50 15.97
CA ARG A 44 16.34 -3.55 16.57
C ARG A 44 17.43 -3.36 15.52
N HIS A 45 18.31 -2.38 15.72
CA HIS A 45 19.52 -2.24 14.91
C HIS A 45 20.52 -3.36 15.20
N VAL A 46 21.12 -3.89 14.15
CA VAL A 46 22.25 -4.85 14.21
C VAL A 46 23.44 -4.30 13.42
N PRO A 47 24.68 -4.72 13.72
CA PRO A 47 25.87 -4.25 12.99
C PRO A 47 25.73 -4.49 11.48
N VAL A 48 26.23 -3.55 10.67
CA VAL A 48 26.28 -3.68 9.21
C VAL A 48 27.00 -4.96 8.82
N GLY A 49 26.42 -5.73 7.90
CA GLY A 49 26.92 -7.03 7.46
C GLY A 49 26.40 -8.22 8.26
N THR A 50 25.66 -8.00 9.36
CA THR A 50 24.96 -9.07 10.06
C THR A 50 23.80 -9.57 9.21
N ALA A 51 23.79 -10.85 8.86
CA ALA A 51 22.66 -11.48 8.20
C ALA A 51 21.49 -11.66 9.18
N VAL A 52 20.28 -11.33 8.75
CA VAL A 52 19.05 -11.45 9.54
C VAL A 52 18.14 -12.51 8.93
N SER A 53 17.61 -13.38 9.77
CA SER A 53 16.56 -14.32 9.36
C SER A 53 15.20 -13.72 9.70
N TYR A 54 14.42 -13.37 8.70
CA TYR A 54 13.06 -12.85 8.84
C TYR A 54 12.02 -13.97 8.74
N ARG A 55 10.95 -13.86 9.52
CA ARG A 55 9.79 -14.76 9.42
C ARG A 55 8.89 -14.40 8.25
N ASN A 56 8.75 -13.10 7.97
CA ASN A 56 8.02 -12.59 6.79
C ASN A 56 8.98 -12.37 5.63
N VAL A 57 8.66 -12.89 4.44
CA VAL A 57 9.46 -12.71 3.23
C VAL A 57 8.53 -12.24 2.10
N PRO A 58 8.78 -11.03 1.57
CA PRO A 58 9.80 -10.04 1.94
C PRO A 58 9.52 -9.42 3.32
N PRO A 59 10.58 -9.04 4.07
CA PRO A 59 10.41 -8.43 5.38
C PRO A 59 9.90 -6.99 5.27
N THR A 60 9.03 -6.63 6.23
CA THR A 60 8.45 -5.29 6.36
C THR A 60 8.76 -4.63 7.71
N SER A 61 9.42 -5.35 8.58
CA SER A 61 9.90 -4.94 9.91
C SER A 61 10.96 -5.95 10.38
N GLY A 62 11.55 -5.75 11.53
CA GLY A 62 12.49 -6.68 12.13
C GLY A 62 13.88 -6.07 12.34
N PRO A 63 14.84 -6.87 12.86
CA PRO A 63 16.21 -6.40 13.01
C PRO A 63 16.82 -5.98 11.68
N HIS A 64 17.54 -4.85 11.66
CA HIS A 64 18.08 -4.29 10.43
C HIS A 64 19.36 -3.47 10.71
N TRP A 65 20.05 -3.07 9.64
CA TRP A 65 21.27 -2.26 9.77
C TRP A 65 20.90 -0.80 10.02
N PRO A 66 21.67 -0.05 10.82
CA PRO A 66 21.50 1.37 11.05
C PRO A 66 21.96 2.17 9.81
N ARG A 67 21.40 1.87 8.65
CA ARG A 67 21.76 2.44 7.36
C ARG A 67 20.57 2.44 6.41
N VAL A 68 20.17 3.61 5.95
CA VAL A 68 19.15 3.79 4.92
C VAL A 68 19.76 3.76 3.51
N ALA A 69 18.99 3.31 2.54
CA ALA A 69 19.28 3.54 1.13
C ALA A 69 18.67 4.87 0.65
N SER A 70 19.23 5.45 -0.41
CA SER A 70 18.66 6.65 -1.03
C SER A 70 17.29 6.37 -1.65
N TRP A 71 16.39 7.34 -1.57
CA TRP A 71 15.06 7.29 -2.17
C TRP A 71 15.17 7.40 -3.70
N ARG A 72 15.22 6.28 -4.38
CA ARG A 72 15.33 6.19 -5.84
C ARG A 72 15.08 4.78 -6.37
N VAL A 73 15.13 4.64 -7.69
CA VAL A 73 15.23 3.33 -8.35
C VAL A 73 16.67 2.83 -8.26
N HIS A 74 16.86 1.63 -7.73
CA HIS A 74 18.13 0.91 -7.66
C HIS A 74 18.17 -0.17 -8.73
N ALA A 75 19.27 -0.26 -9.47
CA ALA A 75 19.47 -1.28 -10.50
C ALA A 75 19.86 -2.64 -9.90
N GLU A 76 20.49 -2.63 -8.73
CA GLU A 76 20.95 -3.82 -8.03
C GLU A 76 20.07 -4.14 -6.84
N GLU A 77 20.00 -5.43 -6.50
CA GLU A 77 19.27 -5.92 -5.34
C GLU A 77 19.92 -5.39 -4.06
N LEU A 78 19.13 -4.68 -3.26
CA LEU A 78 19.57 -4.25 -1.93
C LEU A 78 19.30 -5.35 -0.90
N PRO A 79 20.18 -5.49 0.13
CA PRO A 79 19.89 -6.34 1.26
C PRO A 79 18.61 -5.93 2.00
N PRO A 80 17.79 -6.88 2.44
CA PRO A 80 16.60 -6.59 3.24
C PRO A 80 16.89 -5.72 4.46
N GLU A 81 18.03 -5.93 5.09
CA GLU A 81 18.46 -5.20 6.26
C GLU A 81 18.65 -3.70 6.02
N ILE A 82 18.79 -3.28 4.76
CA ILE A 82 18.84 -1.85 4.40
C ILE A 82 17.42 -1.29 4.23
N TRP A 83 16.59 -1.92 3.38
CA TRP A 83 15.28 -1.32 3.12
C TRP A 83 14.32 -1.39 4.32
N VAL A 84 14.51 -2.34 5.25
CA VAL A 84 13.70 -2.37 6.50
C VAL A 84 13.92 -1.08 7.30
N HIS A 85 15.13 -0.52 7.32
CA HIS A 85 15.39 0.79 7.93
C HIS A 85 14.66 1.92 7.16
N ASN A 86 14.62 1.88 5.83
CA ASN A 86 13.82 2.84 5.07
C ASN A 86 12.32 2.75 5.42
N LEU A 87 11.79 1.54 5.66
CA LEU A 87 10.40 1.36 6.10
C LEU A 87 10.19 1.90 7.53
N GLU A 88 11.17 1.75 8.43
CA GLU A 88 11.14 2.31 9.79
C GLU A 88 10.98 3.84 9.76
N HIS A 89 11.64 4.53 8.82
CA HIS A 89 11.51 5.97 8.57
C HIS A 89 10.20 6.36 7.85
N GLY A 90 9.23 5.45 7.75
CA GLY A 90 7.97 5.71 7.08
C GLY A 90 8.05 5.75 5.55
N GLY A 91 9.11 5.20 4.99
CA GLY A 91 9.25 5.07 3.54
C GLY A 91 8.43 3.94 2.95
N ILE A 92 8.35 3.94 1.64
CA ILE A 92 7.68 2.91 0.83
C ILE A 92 8.73 2.22 -0.04
N VAL A 93 8.68 0.90 -0.10
CA VAL A 93 9.59 0.09 -0.91
C VAL A 93 8.78 -0.67 -1.95
N ILE A 94 9.14 -0.54 -3.23
CA ILE A 94 8.63 -1.39 -4.29
C ILE A 94 9.72 -2.40 -4.63
N LEU A 95 9.37 -3.67 -4.49
CA LEU A 95 10.19 -4.79 -4.91
C LEU A 95 9.69 -5.35 -6.23
N TYR A 96 10.60 -5.72 -7.13
CA TYR A 96 10.23 -6.37 -8.38
C TYR A 96 11.11 -7.58 -8.67
N ARG A 97 10.54 -8.55 -9.39
CA ARG A 97 11.25 -9.74 -9.85
C ARG A 97 11.07 -9.93 -11.35
N CYS A 98 12.21 -9.99 -12.06
CA CYS A 98 12.27 -10.33 -13.47
C CYS A 98 13.06 -11.63 -13.65
N GLY A 99 12.46 -12.65 -14.24
CA GLY A 99 13.16 -13.90 -14.61
C GLY A 99 14.05 -13.73 -15.84
N THR A 100 13.73 -12.75 -16.70
CA THR A 100 14.49 -12.29 -17.87
C THR A 100 14.46 -10.76 -17.87
N PRO A 101 15.30 -10.05 -18.66
CA PRO A 101 15.20 -8.60 -18.78
C PRO A 101 13.76 -8.16 -19.04
N CYS A 102 13.28 -7.16 -18.27
CA CYS A 102 11.90 -6.68 -18.32
C CYS A 102 11.84 -5.15 -18.51
N PRO A 103 12.31 -4.64 -19.68
CA PRO A 103 12.43 -3.20 -19.92
C PRO A 103 11.10 -2.47 -19.76
N ASP A 104 9.98 -3.06 -20.18
CA ASP A 104 8.66 -2.44 -20.07
C ASP A 104 8.26 -2.21 -18.60
N LEU A 105 8.49 -3.20 -17.73
CA LEU A 105 8.23 -3.05 -16.30
C LEU A 105 9.15 -1.98 -15.69
N MET A 106 10.42 -1.98 -16.07
CA MET A 106 11.37 -0.97 -15.57
C MET A 106 10.97 0.44 -15.99
N GLN A 107 10.51 0.62 -17.23
CA GLN A 107 10.00 1.91 -17.70
C GLN A 107 8.76 2.33 -16.91
N GLN A 108 7.80 1.42 -16.70
CA GLN A 108 6.58 1.69 -15.91
C GLN A 108 6.93 2.07 -14.46
N LEU A 109 7.89 1.39 -13.83
CA LEU A 109 8.34 1.69 -12.46
C LEU A 109 9.06 3.05 -12.40
N TRP A 110 9.87 3.36 -13.40
CA TRP A 110 10.51 4.67 -13.51
C TRP A 110 9.47 5.79 -13.67
N ASP A 111 8.54 5.63 -14.61
CA ASP A 111 7.51 6.65 -14.88
C ASP A 111 6.62 6.89 -13.66
N VAL A 112 6.19 5.81 -12.97
CA VAL A 112 5.36 5.96 -11.77
C VAL A 112 6.14 6.60 -10.63
N SER A 113 7.44 6.33 -10.50
CA SER A 113 8.27 6.90 -9.43
C SER A 113 8.30 8.44 -9.46
N GLN A 114 8.17 9.03 -10.66
CA GLN A 114 8.13 10.48 -10.85
C GLN A 114 6.79 11.13 -10.46
N THR A 115 5.77 10.33 -10.14
CA THR A 115 4.40 10.81 -9.90
C THR A 115 3.93 10.69 -8.45
N PHE A 116 4.74 10.11 -7.57
CA PHE A 116 4.40 10.00 -6.16
C PHE A 116 4.46 11.37 -5.47
N PRO A 117 3.52 11.67 -4.56
CA PRO A 117 3.55 12.91 -3.81
C PRO A 117 4.72 12.94 -2.82
N ARG A 118 5.12 14.13 -2.45
CA ARG A 118 6.13 14.32 -1.39
C ARG A 118 5.55 13.91 -0.04
N SER A 119 6.41 13.35 0.80
CA SER A 119 6.13 13.09 2.21
C SER A 119 5.98 14.40 2.99
N LYS A 120 5.56 14.33 4.24
CA LYS A 120 5.51 15.50 5.13
C LYS A 120 6.88 16.16 5.37
N HIS A 121 7.97 15.43 5.11
CA HIS A 121 9.34 15.91 5.22
C HIS A 121 9.89 16.53 3.91
N GLY A 122 9.08 16.54 2.84
CA GLY A 122 9.43 17.22 1.58
C GLY A 122 10.04 16.31 0.51
N ASP A 123 10.46 15.10 0.84
CA ASP A 123 11.00 14.11 -0.10
C ASP A 123 9.95 13.12 -0.55
N VAL A 124 10.14 12.50 -1.72
CA VAL A 124 9.40 11.32 -2.12
C VAL A 124 10.07 10.11 -1.48
N LYS A 125 9.54 9.63 -0.36
CA LYS A 125 10.07 8.48 0.40
C LYS A 125 9.76 7.16 -0.31
N LEU A 126 10.29 6.99 -1.52
CA LEU A 126 10.12 5.81 -2.36
C LEU A 126 11.46 5.19 -2.75
N LEU A 127 11.62 3.92 -2.44
CA LEU A 127 12.73 3.09 -2.88
C LEU A 127 12.20 1.98 -3.79
N ILE A 128 12.84 1.74 -4.93
CA ILE A 128 12.51 0.64 -5.84
C ILE A 128 13.77 -0.20 -6.04
N THR A 129 13.70 -1.50 -5.84
CA THR A 129 14.85 -2.41 -5.99
C THR A 129 14.41 -3.79 -6.48
N PRO A 130 15.23 -4.49 -7.27
CA PRO A 130 14.97 -5.90 -7.55
C PRO A 130 15.03 -6.72 -6.26
N TYR A 131 14.27 -7.82 -6.21
CA TYR A 131 14.33 -8.80 -5.13
C TYR A 131 14.00 -10.19 -5.64
N ARG A 132 14.99 -11.08 -5.64
CA ARG A 132 14.85 -12.46 -6.15
C ARG A 132 13.96 -13.33 -5.28
N GLY A 133 13.81 -12.98 -4.00
CA GLY A 133 12.98 -13.70 -3.03
C GLY A 133 11.47 -13.51 -3.20
N LEU A 134 11.00 -12.63 -4.13
CA LEU A 134 9.58 -12.46 -4.39
C LEU A 134 8.98 -13.74 -4.99
N LYS A 135 7.76 -14.08 -4.53
CA LYS A 135 6.92 -15.11 -5.14
C LYS A 135 6.10 -14.55 -6.31
N THR A 136 5.68 -13.31 -6.21
CA THR A 136 4.95 -12.54 -7.23
C THR A 136 5.90 -11.70 -8.09
N ARG A 137 5.39 -11.03 -9.10
CA ARG A 137 6.18 -10.15 -9.97
C ARG A 137 6.56 -8.83 -9.31
N LEU A 138 5.66 -8.31 -8.45
CA LEU A 138 5.79 -7.05 -7.73
C LEU A 138 5.31 -7.19 -6.30
N ALA A 139 5.90 -6.42 -5.39
CA ALA A 139 5.32 -6.13 -4.08
C ALA A 139 5.60 -4.67 -3.72
N ILE A 140 4.67 -4.04 -3.01
CA ILE A 140 4.88 -2.73 -2.38
C ILE A 140 4.75 -2.89 -0.87
N LEU A 141 5.70 -2.32 -0.15
CA LEU A 141 5.90 -2.50 1.28
C LEU A 141 5.85 -1.16 2.00
N ALA A 142 5.28 -1.19 3.21
CA ALA A 142 5.44 -0.19 4.26
C ALA A 142 5.74 -0.91 5.58
N TRP A 143 6.05 -0.20 6.64
CA TRP A 143 6.24 -0.83 7.95
C TRP A 143 5.04 -1.67 8.35
N THR A 144 5.24 -2.99 8.53
CA THR A 144 4.22 -4.01 8.82
C THR A 144 3.10 -4.17 7.76
N TRP A 145 3.26 -3.63 6.55
CA TRP A 145 2.27 -3.75 5.49
C TRP A 145 2.89 -4.21 4.18
N ILE A 146 2.13 -5.03 3.44
CA ILE A 146 2.53 -5.55 2.13
C ILE A 146 1.33 -5.63 1.19
N ASP A 147 1.58 -5.35 -0.08
CA ASP A 147 0.65 -5.63 -1.16
C ASP A 147 1.38 -6.27 -2.34
N GLU A 148 0.99 -7.50 -2.70
CA GLU A 148 1.65 -8.33 -3.71
C GLU A 148 0.83 -8.34 -4.99
N MET A 149 1.50 -8.28 -6.15
CA MET A 149 0.86 -8.13 -7.45
C MET A 149 1.59 -8.95 -8.52
N GLU A 150 0.83 -9.59 -9.43
CA GLU A 150 1.38 -10.27 -10.61
C GLU A 150 1.54 -9.33 -11.81
N ALA A 151 0.86 -8.19 -11.83
CA ALA A 151 0.93 -7.20 -12.88
C ALA A 151 1.09 -5.80 -12.30
N PHE A 152 1.69 -4.90 -13.11
CA PHE A 152 1.80 -3.49 -12.75
C PHE A 152 0.41 -2.84 -12.72
N ASP A 153 0.10 -2.17 -11.60
CA ASP A 153 -1.11 -1.36 -11.41
C ASP A 153 -0.73 -0.04 -10.74
N ARG A 154 -0.60 1.01 -11.56
CA ARG A 154 -0.23 2.35 -11.10
C ARG A 154 -1.17 2.88 -10.00
N GLY A 155 -2.48 2.68 -10.18
CA GLY A 155 -3.48 3.18 -9.23
C GLY A 155 -3.36 2.49 -7.87
N ARG A 156 -3.12 1.18 -7.87
CA ARG A 156 -2.92 0.38 -6.66
C ARG A 156 -1.64 0.81 -5.91
N LEU A 157 -0.54 0.98 -6.64
CA LEU A 157 0.73 1.48 -6.07
C LEU A 157 0.54 2.86 -5.43
N LEU A 158 -0.12 3.80 -6.12
CA LEU A 158 -0.33 5.15 -5.60
C LEU A 158 -1.23 5.15 -4.36
N ARG A 159 -2.31 4.37 -4.36
CA ARG A 159 -3.18 4.24 -3.17
C ARG A 159 -2.44 3.68 -1.97
N PHE A 160 -1.60 2.64 -2.18
CA PHE A 160 -0.79 2.07 -1.11
C PHE A 160 0.18 3.11 -0.54
N TYR A 161 0.91 3.81 -1.40
CA TYR A 161 1.82 4.87 -0.98
C TYR A 161 1.10 5.92 -0.13
N GLN A 162 0.00 6.47 -0.62
CA GLN A 162 -0.77 7.50 0.10
C GLN A 162 -1.33 7.02 1.44
N ALA A 163 -1.68 5.74 1.53
CA ALA A 163 -2.18 5.16 2.78
C ALA A 163 -1.10 4.95 3.83
N HIS A 164 0.16 4.75 3.44
CA HIS A 164 1.19 4.23 4.34
C HIS A 164 2.46 5.10 4.46
N VAL A 165 2.70 6.05 3.55
CA VAL A 165 3.87 6.95 3.66
C VAL A 165 3.82 7.76 4.96
N ASP A 166 4.97 7.99 5.57
CA ASP A 166 5.15 8.68 6.86
C ASP A 166 4.46 7.98 8.07
N ARG A 167 4.23 6.66 7.94
CA ARG A 167 3.63 5.84 9.02
C ARG A 167 4.57 4.77 9.56
N GLY A 168 5.86 5.00 9.46
CA GLY A 168 6.87 4.20 10.16
C GLY A 168 6.91 4.51 11.65
N PRO A 169 7.57 3.67 12.44
CA PRO A 169 7.76 3.91 13.89
C PRO A 169 8.64 5.13 14.19
N GLU A 170 9.49 5.57 13.24
CA GLU A 170 10.31 6.74 13.37
C GLU A 170 9.80 7.90 12.51
N ASP A 171 9.59 9.06 13.14
CA ASP A 171 9.15 10.29 12.47
C ASP A 171 10.35 11.16 12.09
N VAL A 172 11.08 10.74 11.06
CA VAL A 172 12.31 11.39 10.56
C VAL A 172 12.25 11.62 9.05
N PRO A 173 13.07 12.54 8.49
CA PRO A 173 13.19 12.75 7.05
C PRO A 173 13.56 11.52 6.24
#